data_65be0ec34a801245649f79684c18fa49
#
_entry.id   65be0ec34a801245649f79684c18fa49
#
_cell.length_a   1.000
_cell.length_b   1.000
_cell.length_c   1.000
_cell.angle_alpha   90.00
_cell.angle_beta   90.00
_cell.angle_gamma   90.00
#
_symmetry.space_group_name_H-M   'P 1'
#
loop_
_entity.id
_entity.type
_entity.pdbx_description
1 polymer ?
#
loop_
_entity_poly.entity_id
_entity_poly.type
_entity_poly.pdbx_seq_one_letter_code
_entity_poly.pdbx_strand_id
1 'polypeptide(L)'
;VMSLRDGTKKMSKSDPSDLSRINMTDDASNIAKKIRKAKSDADEMPVSQEGFSGRPEAANLMNIYAALSDTNIETVCQHYGSGQFSVFKKALADLAVAKLSPIQDEMRRLMADTEYVDSILAQGTQRAKEMSEPILEKVRETVGFLKS
;
A
#
# COMPACT_ATOMS: atom_id res chain seq x y z
N VAL A 1 -6.85 0.46 3.68
CA VAL A 1 -5.70 0.55 4.61
C VAL A 1 -5.72 1.93 5.24
N MET A 2 -5.68 1.95 6.56
CA MET A 2 -5.74 3.18 7.36
C MET A 2 -4.33 3.56 7.81
N SER A 3 -4.16 4.80 8.28
CA SER A 3 -2.88 5.31 8.79
C SER A 3 -2.35 4.44 9.92
N LEU A 4 -1.04 4.19 9.95
CA LEU A 4 -0.39 3.50 11.07
C LEU A 4 -0.38 4.32 12.36
N ARG A 5 -0.68 5.63 12.30
CA ARG A 5 -0.71 6.54 13.46
C ARG A 5 -2.14 6.88 13.90
N ASP A 6 -3.14 6.56 13.09
CA ASP A 6 -4.55 6.85 13.36
C ASP A 6 -5.43 5.89 12.54
N GLY A 7 -5.93 4.83 13.17
CA GLY A 7 -6.76 3.80 12.52
C GLY A 7 -8.11 4.32 12.00
N THR A 8 -8.48 5.56 12.30
CA THR A 8 -9.71 6.19 11.79
C THR A 8 -9.50 6.98 10.50
N LYS A 9 -8.24 7.28 10.14
CA LYS A 9 -7.89 8.06 8.94
C LYS A 9 -7.30 7.19 7.86
N LYS A 10 -7.72 7.42 6.62
CA LYS A 10 -7.11 6.76 5.45
C LYS A 10 -5.60 7.07 5.39
N MET A 11 -4.79 6.06 5.08
CA MET A 11 -3.36 6.24 4.82
C MET A 11 -3.16 7.22 3.66
N SER A 12 -2.33 8.24 3.85
CA SER A 12 -2.10 9.31 2.87
C SER A 12 -0.61 9.58 2.68
N LYS A 13 -0.19 9.74 1.42
CA LYS A 13 1.18 10.13 1.08
C LYS A 13 1.51 11.58 1.47
N SER A 14 0.49 12.43 1.65
CA SER A 14 0.64 13.84 2.05
C SER A 14 0.54 14.07 3.57
N ASP A 15 0.43 13.00 4.38
CA ASP A 15 0.52 13.13 5.83
C ASP A 15 1.91 13.67 6.21
N PRO A 16 2.01 14.69 7.09
CA PRO A 16 3.30 15.24 7.51
C PRO A 16 4.18 14.22 8.25
N SER A 17 3.58 13.22 8.88
CA SER A 17 4.32 12.14 9.56
C SER A 17 4.61 10.99 8.60
N ASP A 18 5.89 10.76 8.31
CA ASP A 18 6.30 9.58 7.52
C ASP A 18 6.02 8.25 8.24
N LEU A 19 5.84 8.25 9.56
CA LEU A 19 5.44 7.07 10.34
C LEU A 19 3.98 6.65 10.13
N SER A 20 3.18 7.47 9.42
CA SER A 20 1.76 7.18 9.15
C SER A 20 1.53 6.15 8.04
N ARG A 21 2.56 5.89 7.23
CA ARG A 21 2.47 5.08 6.01
C ARG A 21 3.73 4.25 5.77
N ILE A 22 3.60 3.24 4.92
CA ILE A 22 4.74 2.52 4.33
C ILE A 22 4.86 3.02 2.88
N ASN A 23 6.04 3.53 2.52
CA ASN A 23 6.37 3.91 1.15
C ASN A 23 7.02 2.71 0.43
N MET A 24 6.81 2.60 -0.88
CA MET A 24 7.48 1.56 -1.66
C MET A 24 9.00 1.77 -1.80
N THR A 25 9.49 2.93 -1.35
CA THR A 25 10.92 3.26 -1.26
C THR A 25 11.52 3.02 0.12
N ASP A 26 10.72 2.62 1.11
CA ASP A 26 11.22 2.28 2.44
C ASP A 26 12.06 1.00 2.37
N ASP A 27 13.19 0.97 3.08
CA ASP A 27 13.94 -0.27 3.27
C ASP A 27 13.29 -1.17 4.35
N ALA A 28 13.78 -2.41 4.46
CA ALA A 28 13.27 -3.39 5.43
C ALA A 28 13.29 -2.86 6.88
N SER A 29 14.33 -2.11 7.23
CA SER A 29 14.51 -1.55 8.58
C SER A 29 13.47 -0.46 8.86
N ASN A 30 13.18 0.40 7.89
CA ASN A 30 12.15 1.44 7.99
C ASN A 30 10.74 0.85 8.06
N ILE A 31 10.43 -0.17 7.24
CA ILE A 31 9.16 -0.90 7.33
C ILE A 31 8.95 -1.47 8.73
N ALA A 32 9.93 -2.22 9.23
CA ALA A 32 9.86 -2.82 10.56
C ALA A 32 9.73 -1.75 11.67
N LYS A 33 10.45 -0.63 11.55
CA LYS A 33 10.36 0.50 12.49
C LYS A 33 8.97 1.13 12.47
N LYS A 34 8.39 1.38 11.29
CA LYS A 34 7.06 2.00 11.13
C LYS A 34 5.97 1.11 11.72
N ILE A 35 6.01 -0.21 11.47
CA ILE A 35 5.05 -1.16 12.05
C ILE A 35 5.20 -1.24 13.57
N ARG A 36 6.42 -1.33 14.10
CA ARG A 36 6.63 -1.32 15.55
C ARG A 36 6.08 -0.05 16.22
N LYS A 37 6.22 1.11 15.55
CA LYS A 37 5.74 2.41 16.04
C LYS A 37 4.28 2.69 15.65
N ALA A 38 3.60 1.79 14.94
CA ALA A 38 2.18 1.95 14.66
C ALA A 38 1.39 2.07 15.96
N LYS A 39 0.35 2.91 15.96
CA LYS A 39 -0.50 3.09 17.13
C LYS A 39 -1.25 1.79 17.44
N SER A 40 -1.40 1.47 18.69
CA SER A 40 -2.22 0.37 19.22
C SER A 40 -2.77 0.78 20.58
N ASP A 41 -3.86 0.15 20.99
CA ASP A 41 -4.39 0.27 22.33
C ASP A 41 -3.61 -0.63 23.33
N ALA A 42 -4.05 -0.64 24.59
CA ALA A 42 -3.41 -1.39 25.66
C ALA A 42 -4.02 -2.79 25.89
N ASP A 43 -5.12 -3.10 25.19
CA ASP A 43 -5.83 -4.37 25.36
C ASP A 43 -5.16 -5.50 24.56
N GLU A 44 -5.51 -6.73 24.87
CA GLU A 44 -5.09 -7.90 24.09
C GLU A 44 -5.66 -7.87 22.67
N MET A 45 -5.03 -8.61 21.75
CA MET A 45 -5.49 -8.73 20.36
C MET A 45 -6.92 -9.29 20.30
N PRO A 46 -7.81 -8.71 19.45
CA PRO A 46 -9.18 -9.21 19.29
C PRO A 46 -9.23 -10.66 18.79
N VAL A 47 -10.13 -11.45 19.37
CA VAL A 47 -10.34 -12.86 19.01
C VAL A 47 -11.33 -13.07 17.86
N SER A 48 -12.10 -12.03 17.52
CA SER A 48 -13.09 -12.03 16.43
C SER A 48 -13.30 -10.62 15.88
N GLN A 49 -14.06 -10.50 14.79
CA GLN A 49 -14.38 -9.20 14.18
C GLN A 49 -15.21 -8.28 15.09
N GLU A 50 -16.08 -8.84 15.96
CA GLU A 50 -16.84 -8.05 16.92
C GLU A 50 -15.92 -7.29 17.88
N GLY A 51 -14.75 -7.84 18.17
CA GLY A 51 -13.72 -7.22 19.02
C GLY A 51 -13.06 -5.98 18.40
N PHE A 52 -13.34 -5.64 17.14
CA PHE A 52 -12.84 -4.41 16.50
C PHE A 52 -13.68 -3.17 16.84
N SER A 53 -14.85 -3.35 17.44
CA SER A 53 -15.72 -2.22 17.84
C SER A 53 -14.96 -1.28 18.77
N GLY A 54 -14.84 0.00 18.38
CA GLY A 54 -14.07 1.01 19.10
C GLY A 54 -12.52 0.85 19.08
N ARG A 55 -11.99 -0.11 18.31
CA ARG A 55 -10.54 -0.43 18.24
C ARG A 55 -10.00 -0.33 16.80
N PRO A 56 -10.04 0.85 16.17
CA PRO A 56 -9.69 1.04 14.76
C PRO A 56 -8.21 0.69 14.46
N GLU A 57 -7.30 0.88 15.40
CA GLU A 57 -5.89 0.55 15.24
C GLU A 57 -5.68 -0.97 15.18
N ALA A 58 -6.34 -1.73 16.06
CA ALA A 58 -6.31 -3.20 16.02
C ALA A 58 -6.88 -3.72 14.71
N ALA A 59 -8.07 -3.24 14.32
CA ALA A 59 -8.71 -3.59 13.06
C ALA A 59 -7.78 -3.29 11.85
N ASN A 60 -7.16 -2.11 11.81
CA ASN A 60 -6.26 -1.74 10.72
C ASN A 60 -5.06 -2.69 10.61
N LEU A 61 -4.35 -2.94 11.72
CA LEU A 61 -3.15 -3.78 11.68
C LEU A 61 -3.46 -5.24 11.34
N MET A 62 -4.57 -5.78 11.86
CA MET A 62 -4.97 -7.16 11.55
C MET A 62 -5.46 -7.31 10.11
N ASN A 63 -6.17 -6.31 9.56
CA ASN A 63 -6.54 -6.30 8.14
C ASN A 63 -5.33 -6.19 7.21
N ILE A 64 -4.31 -5.41 7.60
CA ILE A 64 -3.04 -5.36 6.84
C ILE A 64 -2.37 -6.74 6.84
N TYR A 65 -2.35 -7.42 7.99
CA TYR A 65 -1.79 -8.77 8.08
C TYR A 65 -2.55 -9.75 7.19
N ALA A 66 -3.88 -9.77 7.27
CA ALA A 66 -4.74 -10.63 6.47
C ALA A 66 -4.50 -10.44 4.96
N ALA A 67 -4.44 -9.17 4.51
CA ALA A 67 -4.19 -8.83 3.12
C ALA A 67 -2.78 -9.27 2.65
N LEU A 68 -1.74 -9.08 3.47
CA LEU A 68 -0.37 -9.47 3.11
C LEU A 68 -0.15 -10.99 3.14
N SER A 69 -0.87 -11.71 4.02
CA SER A 69 -0.77 -13.18 4.13
C SER A 69 -1.70 -13.93 3.19
N ASP A 70 -2.55 -13.21 2.44
CA ASP A 70 -3.60 -13.79 1.59
C ASP A 70 -4.55 -14.73 2.38
N THR A 71 -4.92 -14.30 3.60
CA THR A 71 -5.82 -15.04 4.49
C THR A 71 -7.01 -14.16 4.88
N ASN A 72 -8.07 -14.78 5.41
CA ASN A 72 -9.19 -14.03 5.94
C ASN A 72 -8.90 -13.51 7.37
N ILE A 73 -9.66 -12.52 7.79
CA ILE A 73 -9.48 -11.85 9.07
C ILE A 73 -9.79 -12.78 10.26
N GLU A 74 -10.73 -13.72 10.10
CA GLU A 74 -11.07 -14.71 11.11
C GLU A 74 -9.87 -15.60 11.46
N THR A 75 -9.13 -16.04 10.45
CA THR A 75 -7.91 -16.84 10.63
C THR A 75 -6.85 -16.04 11.41
N VAL A 76 -6.72 -14.74 11.11
CA VAL A 76 -5.79 -13.86 11.85
C VAL A 76 -6.22 -13.69 13.30
N CYS A 77 -7.52 -13.50 13.56
CA CYS A 77 -8.09 -13.45 14.91
C CYS A 77 -7.86 -14.74 15.68
N GLN A 78 -8.06 -15.90 15.06
CA GLN A 78 -7.81 -17.21 15.68
C GLN A 78 -6.34 -17.43 16.05
N HIS A 79 -5.43 -16.94 15.19
CA HIS A 79 -3.98 -17.15 15.39
C HIS A 79 -3.37 -16.19 16.42
N TYR A 80 -3.81 -14.96 16.44
CA TYR A 80 -3.21 -13.88 17.26
C TYR A 80 -4.13 -13.39 18.39
N GLY A 81 -5.40 -13.78 18.41
CA GLY A 81 -6.35 -13.34 19.42
C GLY A 81 -5.88 -13.65 20.84
N SER A 82 -6.21 -12.80 21.79
CA SER A 82 -5.73 -12.80 23.18
C SER A 82 -4.21 -12.66 23.34
N GLY A 83 -3.48 -12.43 22.24
CA GLY A 83 -2.04 -12.18 22.28
C GLY A 83 -1.70 -10.70 22.49
N GLN A 84 -0.42 -10.44 22.73
CA GLN A 84 0.08 -9.08 22.88
C GLN A 84 0.38 -8.41 21.53
N PHE A 85 0.09 -7.12 21.42
CA PHE A 85 0.45 -6.33 20.23
C PHE A 85 1.93 -6.37 19.89
N SER A 86 2.83 -6.47 20.87
CA SER A 86 4.27 -6.55 20.62
C SER A 86 4.67 -7.78 19.82
N VAL A 87 4.06 -8.92 20.10
CA VAL A 87 4.27 -10.19 19.38
C VAL A 87 3.68 -10.09 17.99
N PHE A 88 2.43 -9.64 17.89
CA PHE A 88 1.74 -9.46 16.62
C PHE A 88 2.46 -8.47 15.68
N LYS A 89 2.88 -7.30 16.19
CA LYS A 89 3.61 -6.31 15.38
C LYS A 89 4.94 -6.83 14.86
N LYS A 90 5.61 -7.72 15.62
CA LYS A 90 6.82 -8.37 15.12
C LYS A 90 6.50 -9.28 13.94
N ALA A 91 5.51 -10.15 14.06
CA ALA A 91 5.07 -11.02 12.98
C ALA A 91 4.57 -10.23 11.75
N LEU A 92 3.82 -9.14 11.95
CA LEU A 92 3.38 -8.25 10.87
C LEU A 92 4.57 -7.56 10.18
N ALA A 93 5.59 -7.13 10.93
CA ALA A 93 6.78 -6.52 10.37
C ALA A 93 7.57 -7.52 9.50
N ASP A 94 7.77 -8.73 10.02
CA ASP A 94 8.49 -9.80 9.29
C ASP A 94 7.73 -10.17 7.99
N LEU A 95 6.41 -10.31 8.05
CA LEU A 95 5.56 -10.56 6.88
C LEU A 95 5.61 -9.41 5.87
N ALA A 96 5.47 -8.16 6.34
CA ALA A 96 5.49 -6.99 5.47
C ALA A 96 6.85 -6.83 4.77
N VAL A 97 7.95 -7.04 5.47
CA VAL A 97 9.30 -7.04 4.86
C VAL A 97 9.39 -8.14 3.81
N ALA A 98 9.00 -9.37 4.11
CA ALA A 98 9.07 -10.48 3.17
C ALA A 98 8.25 -10.23 1.88
N LYS A 99 7.06 -9.64 2.01
CA LYS A 99 6.16 -9.38 0.86
C LYS A 99 6.54 -8.14 0.06
N LEU A 100 7.07 -7.10 0.70
CA LEU A 100 7.38 -5.83 0.04
C LEU A 100 8.81 -5.75 -0.50
N SER A 101 9.77 -6.47 0.08
CA SER A 101 11.17 -6.42 -0.37
C SER A 101 11.34 -6.75 -1.86
N PRO A 102 10.70 -7.79 -2.43
CA PRO A 102 10.85 -8.08 -3.87
C PRO A 102 10.38 -6.92 -4.76
N ILE A 103 9.29 -6.23 -4.36
CA ILE A 103 8.78 -5.06 -5.10
C ILE A 103 9.76 -3.89 -5.00
N GLN A 104 10.34 -3.67 -3.82
CA GLN A 104 11.31 -2.62 -3.57
C GLN A 104 12.62 -2.85 -4.32
N ASP A 105 13.07 -4.10 -4.41
CA ASP A 105 14.25 -4.47 -5.18
C ASP A 105 14.05 -4.17 -6.66
N GLU A 106 12.88 -4.50 -7.21
CA GLU A 106 12.54 -4.18 -8.59
C GLU A 106 12.40 -2.67 -8.82
N MET A 107 11.79 -1.93 -7.89
CA MET A 107 11.75 -0.47 -7.96
C MET A 107 13.16 0.14 -7.98
N ARG A 108 14.07 -0.34 -7.13
CA ARG A 108 15.46 0.13 -7.13
C ARG A 108 16.17 -0.18 -8.44
N ARG A 109 15.96 -1.37 -8.98
CA ARG A 109 16.50 -1.78 -10.29
C ARG A 109 16.03 -0.82 -11.39
N LEU A 110 14.72 -0.56 -11.45
CA LEU A 110 14.13 0.34 -12.46
C LEU A 110 14.61 1.79 -12.29
N MET A 111 14.71 2.28 -11.06
CA MET A 111 15.20 3.63 -10.78
C MET A 111 16.67 3.82 -11.12
N ALA A 112 17.46 2.76 -11.17
CA ALA A 112 18.85 2.78 -11.60
C ALA A 112 19.01 2.70 -13.13
N ASP A 113 17.96 2.29 -13.87
CA ASP A 113 17.95 2.13 -15.33
C ASP A 113 16.89 3.05 -15.96
N THR A 114 17.20 4.34 -15.93
CA THR A 114 16.29 5.38 -16.46
C THR A 114 16.09 5.28 -17.97
N GLU A 115 17.09 4.82 -18.72
CA GLU A 115 16.98 4.64 -20.19
C GLU A 115 15.93 3.57 -20.52
N TYR A 116 15.93 2.46 -19.77
CA TYR A 116 14.90 1.43 -19.91
C TYR A 116 13.50 1.99 -19.60
N VAL A 117 13.35 2.70 -18.49
CA VAL A 117 12.07 3.31 -18.09
C VAL A 117 11.57 4.29 -19.15
N ASP A 118 12.45 5.17 -19.67
CA ASP A 118 12.11 6.11 -20.72
C ASP A 118 11.70 5.43 -22.03
N SER A 119 12.33 4.31 -22.37
CA SER A 119 11.95 3.52 -23.55
C SER A 119 10.53 2.93 -23.41
N ILE A 120 10.16 2.43 -22.23
CA ILE A 120 8.81 1.91 -21.96
C ILE A 120 7.77 3.02 -22.00
N LEU A 121 8.09 4.20 -21.43
CA LEU A 121 7.22 5.37 -21.50
C LEU A 121 7.00 5.86 -22.93
N ALA A 122 8.06 5.89 -23.76
CA ALA A 122 7.97 6.26 -25.17
C ALA A 122 7.08 5.28 -25.96
N GLN A 123 7.27 3.97 -25.78
CA GLN A 123 6.42 2.93 -26.39
C GLN A 123 4.96 3.08 -25.94
N GLY A 124 4.70 3.29 -24.64
CA GLY A 124 3.36 3.51 -24.10
C GLY A 124 2.70 4.76 -24.69
N THR A 125 3.45 5.84 -24.82
CA THR A 125 3.01 7.09 -25.42
C THR A 125 2.64 6.90 -26.89
N GLN A 126 3.48 6.22 -27.66
CA GLN A 126 3.21 5.93 -29.07
C GLN A 126 1.93 5.12 -29.23
N ARG A 127 1.77 4.05 -28.45
CA ARG A 127 0.55 3.21 -28.47
C ARG A 127 -0.71 4.00 -28.09
N ALA A 128 -0.62 4.86 -27.08
CA ALA A 128 -1.73 5.70 -26.66
C ALA A 128 -2.14 6.69 -27.77
N LYS A 129 -1.17 7.30 -28.47
CA LYS A 129 -1.43 8.18 -29.61
C LYS A 129 -2.13 7.44 -30.75
N GLU A 130 -1.60 6.29 -31.15
CA GLU A 130 -2.22 5.47 -32.23
C GLU A 130 -3.70 5.13 -31.95
N MET A 131 -4.05 4.93 -30.67
CA MET A 131 -5.44 4.66 -30.28
C MET A 131 -6.30 5.92 -30.19
N SER A 132 -5.75 7.04 -29.74
CA SER A 132 -6.52 8.25 -29.44
C SER A 132 -6.63 9.22 -30.60
N GLU A 133 -5.60 9.35 -31.43
CA GLU A 133 -5.59 10.33 -32.55
C GLU A 133 -6.72 10.15 -33.55
N PRO A 134 -7.08 8.94 -34.01
CA PRO A 134 -8.21 8.77 -34.93
C PRO A 134 -9.55 9.22 -34.34
N ILE A 135 -9.71 9.02 -33.01
CA ILE A 135 -10.91 9.44 -32.28
C ILE A 135 -10.93 10.97 -32.16
N LEU A 136 -9.80 11.55 -31.79
CA LEU A 136 -9.64 12.99 -31.61
C LEU A 136 -9.84 13.74 -32.94
N GLU A 137 -9.33 13.22 -34.06
CA GLU A 137 -9.56 13.76 -35.39
C GLU A 137 -11.07 13.78 -35.75
N LYS A 138 -11.74 12.67 -35.52
CA LYS A 138 -13.18 12.58 -35.73
C LYS A 138 -13.98 13.58 -34.89
N VAL A 139 -13.57 13.79 -33.63
CA VAL A 139 -14.18 14.80 -32.76
C VAL A 139 -13.95 16.21 -33.33
N ARG A 140 -12.71 16.54 -33.72
CA ARG A 140 -12.35 17.86 -34.31
C ARG A 140 -13.16 18.13 -35.59
N GLU A 141 -13.31 17.17 -36.47
CA GLU A 141 -14.13 17.28 -37.69
C GLU A 141 -15.59 17.52 -37.33
N THR A 142 -16.14 16.80 -36.36
CA THR A 142 -17.53 16.92 -35.92
C THR A 142 -17.86 18.30 -35.35
N VAL A 143 -16.93 18.88 -34.56
CA VAL A 143 -17.13 20.21 -33.93
C VAL A 143 -16.63 21.38 -34.81
N GLY A 144 -16.07 21.10 -35.97
CA GLY A 144 -15.64 22.12 -36.94
C GLY A 144 -14.31 22.82 -36.61
N PHE A 145 -13.43 22.20 -35.81
CA PHE A 145 -12.09 22.75 -35.61
C PHE A 145 -11.20 22.55 -36.84
N LEU A 146 -10.47 23.62 -37.19
CA LEU A 146 -9.48 23.57 -38.27
C LEU A 146 -8.34 22.60 -37.90
N LYS A 147 -7.89 21.82 -38.89
CA LYS A 147 -6.65 21.04 -38.75
C LYS A 147 -5.45 22.02 -38.68
N SER A 148 -4.66 21.97 -37.63
CA SER A 148 -3.39 22.70 -37.48
C SER A 148 -2.27 21.93 -38.15
#